data_e4781c3f7cc52bd9663bfe952bd54702
#
_entry.id   e4781c3f7cc52bd9663bfe952bd54702
#
_cell.length_a   1.000
_cell.length_b   1.000
_cell.length_c   1.000
_cell.angle_alpha   90.00
_cell.angle_beta   90.00
_cell.angle_gamma   90.00
#
_symmetry.space_group_name_H-M   'P 1'
#
loop_
_entity.id
_entity.type
_entity.pdbx_description
1 polymer ?
#
loop_
_entity_poly.entity_id
_entity_poly.type
_entity_poly.pdbx_seq_one_letter_code
_entity_poly.pdbx_strand_id
1 'polypeptide(L)'
;GWRWPIIKLYTNQDIVGLGEVRDGASAKYALSLKSRLLGENPCDIDKIFQKIKQFGGHGRLGGGVCGVEMALCDLAGKAYGIPAYMLAGGKYRNKIKVYADTPLKKDPEEMGKALKKRMKEGFDFLKMDIGLWIASEFQDGVVNKNLIDESASIMHPFTGIQVTDYGISKMEEY
;
A
#
# COMPACT_ATOMS: atom_id res chain seq x y z
N GLY A 1 1.85 13.60 -9.58
CA GLY A 1 2.36 13.07 -8.32
C GLY A 1 1.30 12.27 -7.59
N TRP A 2 1.69 11.25 -6.88
CA TRP A 2 0.82 10.44 -6.07
C TRP A 2 0.23 11.29 -4.93
N ARG A 3 -1.07 11.16 -4.67
CA ARG A 3 -1.74 11.83 -3.57
C ARG A 3 -2.23 10.78 -2.58
N TRP A 4 -1.84 10.93 -1.34
CA TRP A 4 -2.26 10.07 -0.24
C TRP A 4 -3.24 10.83 0.65
N PRO A 5 -4.55 10.56 0.54
CA PRO A 5 -5.55 11.22 1.38
C PRO A 5 -5.36 10.83 2.84
N ILE A 6 -5.44 11.80 3.73
CA ILE A 6 -5.42 11.59 5.19
C ILE A 6 -6.85 11.69 5.72
N ILE A 7 -7.28 10.68 6.44
CA ILE A 7 -8.51 10.69 7.23
C ILE A 7 -8.22 11.36 8.57
N LYS A 8 -9.13 12.23 8.99
CA LYS A 8 -9.17 12.81 10.33
C LYS A 8 -10.45 12.40 11.01
N LEU A 9 -10.36 11.75 12.16
CA LEU A 9 -11.49 11.45 13.04
C LEU A 9 -11.49 12.45 14.18
N TYR A 10 -12.56 13.23 14.26
CA TYR A 10 -12.75 14.23 15.31
C TYR A 10 -13.65 13.68 16.40
N THR A 11 -13.36 14.04 17.64
CA THR A 11 -14.17 13.69 18.81
C THR A 11 -14.75 14.93 19.48
N ASN A 12 -15.70 14.72 20.37
CA ASN A 12 -16.25 15.76 21.24
C ASN A 12 -15.30 16.16 22.40
N GLN A 13 -14.12 15.58 22.48
CA GLN A 13 -13.09 15.87 23.48
C GLN A 13 -11.84 16.51 22.85
N ASP A 14 -11.98 17.08 21.65
CA ASP A 14 -10.89 17.74 20.89
C ASP A 14 -9.69 16.85 20.58
N ILE A 15 -9.84 15.52 20.73
CA ILE A 15 -8.84 14.56 20.28
C ILE A 15 -9.09 14.21 18.82
N VAL A 16 -8.04 14.25 17.99
CA VAL A 16 -8.10 13.95 16.57
C VAL A 16 -7.20 12.76 16.26
N GLY A 17 -7.78 11.73 15.62
CA GLY A 17 -7.04 10.58 15.08
C GLY A 17 -6.73 10.77 13.60
N LEU A 18 -5.56 10.31 13.17
CA LEU A 18 -5.05 10.40 11.81
C LEU A 18 -4.85 9.02 11.20
N GLY A 19 -5.30 8.83 9.96
CA GLY A 19 -5.06 7.61 9.18
C GLY A 19 -4.87 7.93 7.71
N GLU A 20 -4.18 7.07 6.99
CA GLU A 20 -3.88 7.24 5.57
C GLU A 20 -4.73 6.29 4.72
N VAL A 21 -5.36 6.84 3.66
CA VAL A 21 -6.07 6.06 2.64
C VAL A 21 -5.12 5.78 1.49
N ARG A 22 -4.66 4.56 1.38
CA ARG A 22 -3.58 4.19 0.47
C ARG A 22 -3.95 2.99 -0.44
N ASP A 23 -3.07 2.67 -1.36
CA ASP A 23 -3.06 1.47 -2.22
C ASP A 23 -4.35 1.25 -3.01
N GLY A 24 -4.81 2.30 -3.71
CA GLY A 24 -5.99 2.23 -4.58
C GLY A 24 -7.32 2.40 -3.84
N ALA A 25 -7.31 2.55 -2.51
CA ALA A 25 -8.51 2.89 -1.78
C ALA A 25 -9.02 4.28 -2.13
N SER A 26 -10.34 4.42 -2.29
CA SER A 26 -10.96 5.68 -2.63
C SER A 26 -11.23 6.53 -1.39
N ALA A 27 -10.77 7.78 -1.40
CA ALA A 27 -11.10 8.74 -0.35
C ALA A 27 -12.61 8.95 -0.19
N LYS A 28 -13.36 8.95 -1.29
CA LYS A 28 -14.83 9.06 -1.28
C LYS A 28 -15.47 7.86 -0.61
N TYR A 29 -14.97 6.67 -0.89
CA TYR A 29 -15.48 5.45 -0.28
C TYR A 29 -15.15 5.40 1.22
N ALA A 30 -13.94 5.79 1.60
CA ALA A 30 -13.57 5.91 3.01
C ALA A 30 -14.49 6.88 3.77
N LEU A 31 -14.86 8.03 3.14
CA LEU A 31 -15.79 8.97 3.71
C LEU A 31 -17.24 8.41 3.82
N SER A 32 -17.63 7.45 2.99
CA SER A 32 -18.94 6.80 3.09
C SER A 32 -19.11 5.98 4.37
N LEU A 33 -18.00 5.55 4.97
CA LEU A 33 -18.00 4.84 6.26
C LEU A 33 -18.41 5.74 7.44
N LYS A 34 -18.46 7.06 7.24
CA LYS A 34 -18.80 8.06 8.27
C LYS A 34 -20.07 7.69 9.03
N SER A 35 -21.13 7.25 8.31
CA SER A 35 -22.42 6.89 8.93
C SER A 35 -22.32 5.73 9.92
N ARG A 36 -21.26 4.93 9.85
CA ARG A 36 -21.00 3.78 10.73
C ARG A 36 -20.16 4.13 11.95
N LEU A 37 -19.53 5.31 11.93
CA LEU A 37 -18.58 5.77 12.93
C LEU A 37 -19.19 6.81 13.86
N LEU A 38 -20.12 7.63 13.36
CA LEU A 38 -20.73 8.71 14.14
C LEU A 38 -21.45 8.18 15.38
N GLY A 39 -21.14 8.76 16.53
CA GLY A 39 -21.73 8.40 17.83
C GLY A 39 -21.10 7.17 18.49
N GLU A 40 -20.12 6.50 17.85
CA GLU A 40 -19.38 5.41 18.48
C GLU A 40 -18.28 5.94 19.41
N ASN A 41 -17.97 5.14 20.43
CA ASN A 41 -16.76 5.40 21.23
C ASN A 41 -15.53 4.98 20.40
N PRO A 42 -14.64 5.91 20.02
CA PRO A 42 -13.51 5.61 19.14
C PRO A 42 -12.45 4.70 19.76
N CYS A 43 -12.49 4.49 21.06
CA CYS A 43 -11.61 3.55 21.76
C CYS A 43 -12.06 2.09 21.63
N ASP A 44 -13.31 1.85 21.19
CA ASP A 44 -13.83 0.51 20.90
C ASP A 44 -13.40 0.05 19.48
N ILE A 45 -12.08 0.01 19.24
CA ILE A 45 -11.49 -0.18 17.91
C ILE A 45 -12.02 -1.45 17.23
N ASP A 46 -11.94 -2.59 17.89
CA ASP A 46 -12.39 -3.87 17.34
C ASP A 46 -13.88 -3.89 17.01
N LYS A 47 -14.71 -3.31 17.87
CA LYS A 47 -16.15 -3.18 17.64
C LYS A 47 -16.43 -2.37 16.36
N ILE A 48 -15.75 -1.23 16.22
CA ILE A 48 -15.92 -0.37 15.04
C ILE A 48 -15.37 -1.09 13.81
N PHE A 49 -14.19 -1.71 13.90
CA PHE A 49 -13.60 -2.45 12.80
C PHE A 49 -14.53 -3.57 12.29
N GLN A 50 -15.15 -4.34 13.19
CA GLN A 50 -16.14 -5.36 12.82
C GLN A 50 -17.34 -4.79 12.07
N LYS A 51 -17.78 -3.56 12.40
CA LYS A 51 -18.88 -2.87 11.70
C LYS A 51 -18.51 -2.45 10.27
N ILE A 52 -17.27 -2.08 10.03
CA ILE A 52 -16.84 -1.50 8.75
C ILE A 52 -16.07 -2.46 7.85
N LYS A 53 -15.47 -3.54 8.38
CA LYS A 53 -14.61 -4.45 7.61
C LYS A 53 -15.28 -5.06 6.38
N GLN A 54 -16.58 -5.34 6.44
CA GLN A 54 -17.34 -5.87 5.30
C GLN A 54 -17.37 -4.94 4.08
N PHE A 55 -17.14 -3.64 4.29
CA PHE A 55 -17.07 -2.66 3.21
C PHE A 55 -15.68 -2.52 2.62
N GLY A 56 -14.69 -3.21 3.19
CA GLY A 56 -13.30 -3.15 2.77
C GLY A 56 -12.94 -4.05 1.60
N GLY A 57 -13.74 -5.06 1.30
CA GLY A 57 -13.38 -6.10 0.37
C GLY A 57 -12.15 -6.88 0.84
N HIS A 58 -11.40 -7.45 -0.10
CA HIS A 58 -10.17 -8.20 0.18
C HIS A 58 -8.93 -7.44 -0.28
N GLY A 59 -7.87 -7.48 0.52
CA GLY A 59 -6.57 -6.95 0.19
C GLY A 59 -6.48 -5.42 0.13
N ARG A 60 -5.66 -4.93 -0.79
CA ARG A 60 -5.27 -3.51 -0.90
C ARG A 60 -6.42 -2.53 -1.16
N LEU A 61 -7.48 -3.00 -1.75
CA LEU A 61 -8.65 -2.18 -2.10
C LEU A 61 -9.63 -2.00 -0.94
N GLY A 62 -9.16 -2.12 0.28
CA GLY A 62 -9.96 -2.10 1.50
C GLY A 62 -10.84 -0.87 1.76
N GLY A 63 -11.25 -0.12 0.72
CA GLY A 63 -12.24 0.96 0.81
C GLY A 63 -11.93 2.06 1.84
N GLY A 64 -10.68 2.13 2.31
CA GLY A 64 -10.28 3.03 3.37
C GLY A 64 -10.54 2.52 4.79
N VAL A 65 -11.02 1.29 4.95
CA VAL A 65 -11.25 0.65 6.26
C VAL A 65 -9.97 0.64 7.10
N CYS A 66 -8.83 0.27 6.51
CA CYS A 66 -7.53 0.30 7.21
C CYS A 66 -7.12 1.72 7.60
N GLY A 67 -7.43 2.72 6.76
CA GLY A 67 -7.17 4.12 7.10
C GLY A 67 -8.00 4.60 8.30
N VAL A 68 -9.26 4.16 8.39
CA VAL A 68 -10.12 4.42 9.53
C VAL A 68 -9.58 3.72 10.79
N GLU A 69 -9.23 2.44 10.70
CA GLU A 69 -8.66 1.68 11.82
C GLU A 69 -7.36 2.33 12.33
N MET A 70 -6.48 2.74 11.42
CA MET A 70 -5.25 3.49 11.77
C MET A 70 -5.59 4.76 12.55
N ALA A 71 -6.59 5.53 12.09
CA ALA A 71 -7.02 6.74 12.76
C ALA A 71 -7.65 6.46 14.14
N LEU A 72 -8.35 5.34 14.32
CA LEU A 72 -8.88 4.90 15.62
C LEU A 72 -7.74 4.51 16.57
N CYS A 73 -6.74 3.79 16.09
CA CYS A 73 -5.55 3.44 16.90
C CYS A 73 -4.77 4.67 17.35
N ASP A 74 -4.57 5.65 16.44
CA ASP A 74 -3.91 6.91 16.79
C ASP A 74 -4.73 7.69 17.84
N LEU A 75 -6.05 7.76 17.67
CA LEU A 75 -6.95 8.44 18.57
C LEU A 75 -6.97 7.79 19.96
N ALA A 76 -7.14 6.46 20.02
CA ALA A 76 -7.16 5.72 21.28
C ALA A 76 -5.81 5.82 22.01
N GLY A 77 -4.69 5.76 21.28
CA GLY A 77 -3.37 5.99 21.84
C GLY A 77 -3.26 7.36 22.50
N LYS A 78 -3.75 8.42 21.83
CA LYS A 78 -3.81 9.78 22.39
C LYS A 78 -4.73 9.88 23.61
N ALA A 79 -5.90 9.26 23.55
CA ALA A 79 -6.85 9.25 24.66
C ALA A 79 -6.30 8.55 25.91
N TYR A 80 -5.55 7.46 25.73
CA TYR A 80 -4.91 6.73 26.83
C TYR A 80 -3.54 7.28 27.23
N GLY A 81 -2.99 8.25 26.51
CA GLY A 81 -1.65 8.79 26.77
C GLY A 81 -0.52 7.81 26.47
N ILE A 82 -0.73 6.86 25.54
CA ILE A 82 0.25 5.84 25.15
C ILE A 82 0.48 5.85 23.63
N PRO A 83 1.68 5.46 23.17
CA PRO A 83 1.91 5.27 21.74
C PRO A 83 1.01 4.18 21.15
N ALA A 84 0.51 4.37 19.94
CA ALA A 84 -0.41 3.43 19.28
C ALA A 84 0.13 1.99 19.20
N TYR A 85 1.44 1.79 19.08
CA TYR A 85 2.03 0.44 19.07
C TYR A 85 1.80 -0.35 20.37
N MET A 86 1.54 0.33 21.48
CA MET A 86 1.20 -0.35 22.74
C MET A 86 -0.14 -1.07 22.66
N LEU A 87 -1.08 -0.56 21.84
CA LEU A 87 -2.36 -1.23 21.57
C LEU A 87 -2.20 -2.52 20.77
N ALA A 88 -1.11 -2.63 20.01
CA ALA A 88 -0.80 -3.80 19.17
C ALA A 88 0.17 -4.80 19.82
N GLY A 89 0.27 -4.81 21.15
CA GLY A 89 1.10 -5.77 21.89
C GLY A 89 2.45 -5.23 22.36
N GLY A 90 2.71 -3.93 22.20
CA GLY A 90 3.88 -3.27 22.74
C GLY A 90 5.07 -3.18 21.79
N LYS A 91 6.19 -2.76 22.34
CA LYS A 91 7.39 -2.44 21.57
C LYS A 91 8.28 -3.67 21.39
N TYR A 92 8.43 -4.10 20.14
CA TYR A 92 9.30 -5.21 19.79
C TYR A 92 10.75 -4.77 19.51
N ARG A 93 10.95 -3.61 18.85
CA ARG A 93 12.29 -3.11 18.46
C ARG A 93 12.34 -1.58 18.44
N ASN A 94 13.55 -1.03 18.53
CA ASN A 94 13.78 0.42 18.48
C ASN A 94 14.12 0.93 17.08
N LYS A 95 14.58 0.05 16.21
CA LYS A 95 14.97 0.38 14.84
C LYS A 95 14.40 -0.65 13.87
N ILE A 96 13.95 -0.20 12.74
CA ILE A 96 13.45 -1.01 11.64
C ILE A 96 14.38 -0.77 10.46
N LYS A 97 14.89 -1.86 9.85
CA LYS A 97 15.62 -1.78 8.59
C LYS A 97 14.62 -1.41 7.49
N VAL A 98 14.92 -0.34 6.77
CA VAL A 98 14.10 0.13 5.65
C VAL A 98 14.83 -0.16 4.34
N TYR A 99 14.06 -0.42 3.28
CA TYR A 99 14.60 -0.45 1.93
C TYR A 99 14.32 0.87 1.20
N ALA A 100 15.17 1.22 0.25
CA ALA A 100 14.88 2.30 -0.68
C ALA A 100 14.16 1.74 -1.90
N ASP A 101 12.89 2.08 -2.04
CA ASP A 101 12.13 1.83 -3.27
C ASP A 101 12.69 2.75 -4.37
N THR A 102 13.06 2.14 -5.51
CA THR A 102 13.74 2.86 -6.57
C THR A 102 12.79 2.99 -7.75
N PRO A 103 12.54 4.23 -8.24
CA PRO A 103 11.67 4.44 -9.39
C PRO A 103 12.12 3.62 -10.60
N LEU A 104 11.16 2.92 -11.20
CA LEU A 104 11.37 2.06 -12.35
C LEU A 104 12.09 2.80 -13.49
N LYS A 105 13.08 2.14 -14.08
CA LYS A 105 13.74 2.52 -15.33
C LYS A 105 13.54 1.41 -16.35
N LYS A 106 13.34 1.76 -17.61
CA LYS A 106 13.23 0.76 -18.68
C LYS A 106 14.59 0.23 -19.12
N ASP A 107 15.61 1.07 -19.06
CA ASP A 107 16.98 0.72 -19.39
C ASP A 107 17.67 0.12 -18.14
N PRO A 108 18.26 -1.09 -18.25
CA PRO A 108 18.97 -1.75 -17.15
C PRO A 108 20.14 -0.92 -16.61
N GLU A 109 20.90 -0.23 -17.49
CA GLU A 109 22.01 0.62 -17.04
C GLU A 109 21.54 1.81 -16.23
N GLU A 110 20.45 2.45 -16.66
CA GLU A 110 19.82 3.57 -15.93
C GLU A 110 19.25 3.07 -14.59
N MET A 111 18.72 1.86 -14.53
CA MET A 111 18.29 1.24 -13.29
C MET A 111 19.47 1.01 -12.34
N GLY A 112 20.58 0.46 -12.85
CA GLY A 112 21.81 0.31 -12.10
C GLY A 112 22.35 1.62 -11.55
N LYS A 113 22.33 2.71 -12.33
CA LYS A 113 22.71 4.06 -11.88
C LYS A 113 21.78 4.57 -10.77
N ALA A 114 20.47 4.34 -10.91
CA ALA A 114 19.48 4.74 -9.90
C ALA A 114 19.69 3.99 -8.58
N LEU A 115 19.96 2.68 -8.60
CA LEU A 115 20.27 1.88 -7.43
C LEU A 115 21.58 2.35 -6.77
N LYS A 116 22.64 2.59 -7.55
CA LYS A 116 23.90 3.15 -7.03
C LYS A 116 23.71 4.52 -6.36
N LYS A 117 22.77 5.33 -6.87
CA LYS A 117 22.43 6.59 -6.22
C LYS A 117 21.83 6.35 -4.84
N ARG A 118 20.90 5.39 -4.69
CA ARG A 118 20.32 5.03 -3.38
C ARG A 118 21.38 4.55 -2.39
N MET A 119 22.36 3.77 -2.86
CA MET A 119 23.49 3.37 -2.03
C MET A 119 24.30 4.58 -1.52
N LYS A 120 24.54 5.57 -2.38
CA LYS A 120 25.23 6.82 -1.98
C LYS A 120 24.42 7.66 -1.00
N GLU A 121 23.09 7.53 -1.00
CA GLU A 121 22.19 8.16 -0.02
C GLU A 121 22.22 7.44 1.35
N GLY A 122 22.97 6.33 1.47
CA GLY A 122 23.15 5.59 2.72
C GLY A 122 22.26 4.36 2.90
N PHE A 123 21.48 3.97 1.88
CA PHE A 123 20.69 2.76 1.93
C PHE A 123 21.53 1.52 1.58
N ASP A 124 21.46 0.50 2.42
CA ASP A 124 22.09 -0.80 2.22
C ASP A 124 21.11 -1.92 1.82
N PHE A 125 19.82 -1.59 1.76
CA PHE A 125 18.77 -2.47 1.31
C PHE A 125 17.93 -1.75 0.25
N LEU A 126 18.02 -2.24 -0.98
CA LEU A 126 17.43 -1.61 -2.14
C LEU A 126 16.31 -2.48 -2.70
N LYS A 127 15.31 -1.83 -3.26
CA LYS A 127 14.23 -2.50 -4.00
C LYS A 127 14.16 -1.92 -5.40
N MET A 128 14.01 -2.81 -6.37
CA MET A 128 13.55 -2.48 -7.70
C MET A 128 12.41 -3.41 -8.09
N ASP A 129 11.53 -2.98 -8.97
CA ASP A 129 10.46 -3.80 -9.50
C ASP A 129 10.89 -4.41 -10.84
N ILE A 130 10.73 -5.74 -10.96
CA ILE A 130 10.82 -6.49 -12.20
C ILE A 130 9.41 -6.95 -12.51
N GLY A 131 8.95 -6.75 -13.72
CA GLY A 131 7.56 -7.04 -14.05
C GLY A 131 7.32 -7.41 -15.51
N LEU A 132 6.07 -7.75 -15.80
CA LEU A 132 5.60 -8.15 -17.13
C LEU A 132 5.97 -7.17 -18.24
N TRP A 133 6.19 -5.90 -17.92
CA TRP A 133 6.56 -4.88 -18.89
C TRP A 133 7.89 -5.21 -19.61
N ILE A 134 8.85 -5.88 -18.94
CA ILE A 134 10.09 -6.32 -19.58
C ILE A 134 9.77 -7.40 -20.63
N ALA A 135 9.13 -8.49 -20.20
CA ALA A 135 8.79 -9.59 -21.08
C ALA A 135 7.85 -9.16 -22.22
N SER A 136 6.92 -8.23 -21.97
CA SER A 136 5.94 -7.77 -22.94
C SER A 136 6.51 -6.90 -24.07
N GLU A 137 7.73 -6.38 -23.93
CA GLU A 137 8.41 -5.68 -25.03
C GLU A 137 8.80 -6.62 -26.17
N PHE A 138 8.91 -7.92 -25.89
CA PHE A 138 9.24 -8.94 -26.87
C PHE A 138 7.98 -9.63 -27.41
N GLN A 139 7.99 -10.00 -28.69
CA GLN A 139 6.82 -10.58 -29.36
C GLN A 139 6.32 -11.85 -28.67
N ASP A 140 7.24 -12.74 -28.31
CA ASP A 140 6.94 -14.04 -27.71
C ASP A 140 7.23 -14.08 -26.19
N GLY A 141 7.39 -12.91 -25.56
CA GLY A 141 7.72 -12.81 -24.14
C GLY A 141 6.55 -13.11 -23.22
N VAL A 142 5.32 -12.91 -23.68
CA VAL A 142 4.09 -13.17 -22.91
C VAL A 142 3.01 -13.79 -23.77
N VAL A 143 2.19 -14.64 -23.17
CA VAL A 143 0.94 -15.14 -23.73
C VAL A 143 -0.18 -14.15 -23.44
N ASN A 144 -1.13 -14.02 -24.38
CA ASN A 144 -2.28 -13.10 -24.23
C ASN A 144 -1.87 -11.63 -24.02
N LYS A 145 -0.88 -11.17 -24.77
CA LYS A 145 -0.35 -9.80 -24.69
C LYS A 145 -1.42 -8.72 -24.86
N ASN A 146 -2.47 -8.99 -25.64
CA ASN A 146 -3.60 -8.09 -25.85
C ASN A 146 -4.32 -7.74 -24.53
N LEU A 147 -4.27 -8.60 -23.52
CA LEU A 147 -4.89 -8.34 -22.21
C LEU A 147 -4.13 -7.31 -21.38
N ILE A 148 -2.89 -6.97 -21.74
CA ILE A 148 -2.09 -5.96 -21.02
C ILE A 148 -2.74 -4.58 -21.15
N ASP A 149 -3.20 -4.25 -22.35
CA ASP A 149 -3.80 -2.93 -22.65
C ASP A 149 -5.21 -2.80 -22.07
N GLU A 150 -5.90 -3.91 -21.86
CA GLU A 150 -7.25 -3.96 -21.30
C GLU A 150 -7.24 -4.03 -19.76
N SER A 151 -6.13 -4.42 -19.17
CA SER A 151 -6.01 -4.60 -17.72
C SER A 151 -5.61 -3.28 -17.04
N ALA A 152 -6.51 -2.71 -16.25
CA ALA A 152 -6.21 -1.56 -15.42
C ALA A 152 -5.15 -1.85 -14.34
N SER A 153 -4.80 -3.13 -14.13
CA SER A 153 -3.81 -3.58 -13.17
C SER A 153 -3.09 -4.82 -13.66
N ILE A 154 -1.96 -4.63 -14.30
CA ILE A 154 -1.03 -5.68 -14.73
C ILE A 154 -0.55 -6.53 -13.52
N MET A 155 -0.68 -6.01 -12.33
CA MET A 155 -0.25 -6.66 -11.09
C MET A 155 -1.29 -7.64 -10.53
N HIS A 156 -2.47 -7.77 -11.15
CA HIS A 156 -3.49 -8.68 -10.65
C HIS A 156 -3.22 -10.11 -11.14
N PRO A 157 -3.18 -11.12 -10.25
CA PRO A 157 -2.81 -12.49 -10.61
C PRO A 157 -3.80 -13.19 -11.57
N PHE A 158 -4.98 -12.63 -11.78
CA PHE A 158 -6.03 -13.21 -12.62
C PHE A 158 -6.19 -12.53 -13.98
N THR A 159 -5.17 -11.83 -14.46
CA THR A 159 -5.23 -11.15 -15.76
C THR A 159 -5.22 -12.10 -16.95
N GLY A 160 -4.90 -13.38 -16.77
CA GLY A 160 -4.74 -14.36 -17.85
C GLY A 160 -3.46 -14.18 -18.65
N ILE A 161 -2.59 -13.25 -18.28
CA ILE A 161 -1.28 -13.04 -18.90
C ILE A 161 -0.28 -14.00 -18.27
N GLN A 162 0.47 -14.71 -19.10
CA GLN A 162 1.52 -15.61 -18.63
C GLN A 162 2.84 -15.22 -19.29
N VAL A 163 3.92 -15.22 -18.51
CA VAL A 163 5.28 -15.02 -19.03
C VAL A 163 5.77 -16.35 -19.61
N THR A 164 6.34 -16.32 -20.81
CA THR A 164 6.96 -17.48 -21.44
C THR A 164 8.37 -17.69 -20.89
N ASP A 165 8.98 -18.86 -21.15
CA ASP A 165 10.39 -19.10 -20.82
C ASP A 165 11.31 -18.09 -21.50
N TYR A 166 11.00 -17.70 -22.73
CA TYR A 166 11.70 -16.64 -23.44
C TYR A 166 11.54 -15.28 -22.72
N GLY A 167 10.34 -14.96 -22.28
CA GLY A 167 10.08 -13.75 -21.50
C GLY A 167 10.84 -13.74 -20.16
N ILE A 168 10.94 -14.90 -19.50
CA ILE A 168 11.74 -15.05 -18.27
C ILE A 168 13.21 -14.78 -18.58
N SER A 169 13.77 -15.37 -19.63
CA SER A 169 15.19 -15.11 -19.99
C SER A 169 15.45 -13.63 -20.23
N LYS A 170 14.51 -12.89 -20.82
CA LYS A 170 14.65 -11.44 -21.03
C LYS A 170 14.54 -10.64 -19.72
N MET A 171 13.79 -11.13 -18.74
CA MET A 171 13.77 -10.54 -17.42
C MET A 171 15.07 -10.80 -16.61
N GLU A 172 15.72 -11.93 -16.87
CA GLU A 172 17.04 -12.26 -16.27
C GLU A 172 18.17 -11.42 -16.87
N GLU A 173 18.07 -11.07 -18.17
CA GLU A 173 19.03 -10.20 -18.85
C GLU A 173 18.94 -8.73 -18.37
N TYR A 174 17.78 -8.31 -17.83
CA TYR A 174 17.55 -6.98 -17.28
C TYR A 174 18.30 -6.75 -15.95
#